data_8c0e4333bd36a25808dea39780dba678
#
_entry.id   8c0e4333bd36a25808dea39780dba678
#
_cell.length_a   1.000
_cell.length_b   1.000
_cell.length_c   1.000
_cell.angle_alpha   90.00
_cell.angle_beta   90.00
_cell.angle_gamma   90.00
#
_symmetry.space_group_name_H-M   'P 1'
#
loop_
_entity.id
_entity.type
_entity.pdbx_description
1 polymer ?
#
loop_
_entity_poly.entity_id
_entity_poly.type
_entity_poly.pdbx_seq_one_letter_code
_entity_poly.pdbx_strand_id
1 'polypeptide(L)'
;MQNENVFNTAQTLMQSTCPPEFESKQYHKSEAASWLDLLGKRAKMYSLGLRNLLLGGNAMSLKLLSKPKDMVFYASETLFTYKMLAGSAQIEQKNIWEVLGSSGTAAITLAEMSDAFFFGPVASYTADIIGLCQICSQIKPMSIFEIGTLRGYTAYHFALNSPANSKVYSLDLPRDQRRTTLRTTLMDEWHINESHQDHQYLFENTPVEQKINLLYGDSATFDFSPFFETIDLFFIDGAHSYEYVRSDTLNALKCCHKGSVIAWHDFGRTGVNGVSKCLEEFARQYSIYRIPGGSLAYMVV
;
A
#
# COMPACT_ATOMS: atom_id res chain seq x y z
N MET A 1 -43.24 15.32 -32.05
CA MET A 1 -43.10 16.68 -31.51
C MET A 1 -43.11 16.66 -29.97
N GLN A 2 -42.36 15.79 -29.33
CA GLN A 2 -42.25 15.75 -27.84
C GLN A 2 -40.80 15.50 -27.33
N ASN A 3 -39.82 15.40 -28.21
CA ASN A 3 -38.42 15.13 -27.78
C ASN A 3 -37.47 16.34 -27.90
N GLU A 4 -37.92 17.47 -28.41
CA GLU A 4 -37.03 18.67 -28.52
C GLU A 4 -37.03 19.54 -27.26
N ASN A 5 -38.06 19.43 -26.40
CA ASN A 5 -38.15 20.28 -25.19
C ASN A 5 -37.28 19.78 -24.01
N VAL A 6 -36.83 18.54 -24.02
CA VAL A 6 -35.99 17.99 -22.91
C VAL A 6 -34.52 18.38 -23.10
N PHE A 7 -34.05 18.49 -24.34
CA PHE A 7 -32.68 18.87 -24.65
C PHE A 7 -32.38 20.35 -24.36
N ASN A 8 -33.36 21.24 -24.64
CA ASN A 8 -33.18 22.67 -24.40
C ASN A 8 -33.21 23.04 -22.91
N THR A 9 -33.91 22.27 -22.07
CA THR A 9 -33.95 22.50 -20.62
C THR A 9 -32.65 22.06 -19.94
N ALA A 10 -31.98 21.01 -20.44
CA ALA A 10 -30.70 20.55 -19.91
C ALA A 10 -29.54 21.52 -20.27
N GLN A 11 -29.56 22.13 -21.43
CA GLN A 11 -28.57 23.14 -21.82
C GLN A 11 -28.70 24.45 -21.01
N THR A 12 -29.91 24.86 -20.68
CA THR A 12 -30.16 26.08 -19.89
C THR A 12 -29.77 25.88 -18.40
N LEU A 13 -29.89 24.66 -17.87
CA LEU A 13 -29.48 24.34 -16.51
C LEU A 13 -27.95 24.17 -16.36
N MET A 14 -27.23 23.77 -17.41
CA MET A 14 -25.78 23.71 -17.41
C MET A 14 -25.07 25.06 -17.52
N GLN A 15 -25.78 26.10 -18.04
CA GLN A 15 -25.20 27.44 -18.14
C GLN A 15 -25.36 28.28 -16.85
N SER A 16 -26.16 27.84 -15.87
CA SER A 16 -26.43 28.62 -14.67
C SER A 16 -25.62 28.19 -13.43
N THR A 17 -24.75 27.19 -13.54
CA THR A 17 -23.94 26.68 -12.42
C THR A 17 -22.41 26.71 -12.64
N CYS A 18 -21.95 27.39 -13.69
CA CYS A 18 -20.55 27.77 -13.75
C CYS A 18 -20.28 28.85 -12.70
N PRO A 19 -19.39 28.65 -11.74
CA PRO A 19 -18.88 29.72 -10.90
C PRO A 19 -18.22 30.75 -11.86
N PRO A 20 -18.26 32.05 -11.53
CA PRO A 20 -17.68 33.10 -12.37
C PRO A 20 -16.24 32.71 -12.68
N GLU A 21 -15.89 32.86 -13.96
CA GLU A 21 -14.55 32.67 -14.48
C GLU A 21 -13.55 33.18 -13.46
N PHE A 22 -12.68 32.28 -13.01
CA PHE A 22 -11.46 32.68 -12.37
C PHE A 22 -10.73 33.51 -13.41
N GLU A 23 -10.94 34.84 -13.37
CA GLU A 23 -10.03 35.74 -14.03
C GLU A 23 -8.65 35.32 -13.64
N SER A 24 -7.90 34.77 -14.58
CA SER A 24 -6.48 34.59 -14.46
C SER A 24 -5.90 35.98 -14.18
N LYS A 25 -5.85 36.38 -12.91
CA LYS A 25 -4.98 37.48 -12.49
C LYS A 25 -3.63 37.07 -13.03
N GLN A 26 -3.29 37.66 -14.18
CA GLN A 26 -1.91 37.73 -14.60
C GLN A 26 -1.14 38.23 -13.37
N TYR A 27 -0.55 37.29 -12.65
CA TYR A 27 0.52 37.60 -11.73
C TYR A 27 1.62 38.16 -12.62
N HIS A 28 1.55 39.46 -12.88
CA HIS A 28 2.75 40.20 -13.20
C HIS A 28 3.72 39.85 -12.08
N LYS A 29 4.63 38.94 -12.38
CA LYS A 29 5.86 38.79 -11.63
C LYS A 29 6.45 40.19 -11.58
N SER A 30 6.22 40.92 -10.48
CA SER A 30 7.07 42.06 -10.17
C SER A 30 8.43 41.42 -10.02
N GLU A 31 9.26 41.59 -11.02
CA GLU A 31 10.69 41.36 -10.97
C GLU A 31 11.21 42.12 -9.76
N ALA A 32 11.53 41.41 -8.73
CA ALA A 32 12.20 41.78 -7.52
C ALA A 32 11.42 41.42 -6.24
N ALA A 33 10.91 40.19 -6.11
CA ALA A 33 11.06 39.58 -4.81
C ALA A 33 12.57 39.44 -4.60
N SER A 34 13.15 40.40 -3.88
CA SER A 34 14.60 40.47 -3.77
C SER A 34 15.08 39.08 -3.32
N TRP A 35 16.17 38.59 -3.91
CA TRP A 35 16.80 37.35 -3.51
C TRP A 35 16.96 37.25 -1.99
N LEU A 36 17.05 38.40 -1.29
CA LEU A 36 17.05 38.53 0.15
C LEU A 36 15.74 38.14 0.82
N ASP A 37 14.57 38.45 0.22
CA ASP A 37 13.26 38.01 0.75
C ASP A 37 13.06 36.48 0.59
N LEU A 38 13.52 35.94 -0.52
CA LEU A 38 13.51 34.50 -0.77
C LEU A 38 14.45 33.74 0.17
N LEU A 39 15.64 34.27 0.37
CA LEU A 39 16.60 33.74 1.32
C LEU A 39 16.10 33.86 2.76
N GLY A 40 15.46 34.98 3.12
CA GLY A 40 14.85 35.19 4.43
C GLY A 40 13.72 34.21 4.71
N LYS A 41 12.85 33.97 3.72
CA LYS A 41 11.76 32.96 3.82
C LYS A 41 12.32 31.53 3.96
N ARG A 42 13.34 31.19 3.19
CA ARG A 42 14.02 29.89 3.31
C ARG A 42 14.72 29.75 4.66
N ALA A 43 15.48 30.75 5.10
CA ALA A 43 16.12 30.72 6.41
C ALA A 43 15.11 30.56 7.56
N LYS A 44 13.96 31.26 7.49
CA LYS A 44 12.87 31.10 8.46
C LYS A 44 12.28 29.71 8.44
N MET A 45 12.09 29.10 7.27
CA MET A 45 11.59 27.75 7.13
C MET A 45 12.57 26.72 7.70
N TYR A 46 13.89 26.87 7.42
CA TYR A 46 14.92 26.00 7.99
C TYR A 46 15.04 26.16 9.50
N SER A 47 14.95 27.39 10.04
CA SER A 47 14.99 27.64 11.48
C SER A 47 13.78 27.02 12.20
N LEU A 48 12.60 27.08 11.60
CA LEU A 48 11.39 26.40 12.09
C LEU A 48 11.56 24.88 12.07
N GLY A 49 12.09 24.34 10.98
CA GLY A 49 12.40 22.91 10.84
C GLY A 49 13.39 22.44 11.90
N LEU A 50 14.50 23.19 12.09
CA LEU A 50 15.50 22.87 13.11
C LEU A 50 14.93 22.97 14.53
N ARG A 51 14.14 24.02 14.82
CA ARG A 51 13.46 24.17 16.11
C ARG A 51 12.53 23.00 16.37
N ASN A 52 11.71 22.61 15.40
CA ASN A 52 10.78 21.49 15.55
C ASN A 52 11.53 20.17 15.71
N LEU A 53 12.63 19.98 15.01
CA LEU A 53 13.51 18.82 15.17
C LEU A 53 14.10 18.74 16.58
N LEU A 54 14.59 19.86 17.10
CA LEU A 54 15.17 19.92 18.46
C LEU A 54 14.10 19.72 19.54
N LEU A 55 12.94 20.36 19.42
CA LEU A 55 11.83 20.22 20.37
C LEU A 55 11.22 18.81 20.29
N GLY A 56 10.99 18.32 19.07
CA GLY A 56 10.48 16.98 18.85
C GLY A 56 11.46 15.90 19.29
N GLY A 57 12.75 16.08 19.00
CA GLY A 57 13.81 15.17 19.45
C GLY A 57 13.94 15.08 20.96
N ASN A 58 13.86 16.21 21.66
CA ASN A 58 13.88 16.23 23.14
C ASN A 58 12.63 15.58 23.74
N ALA A 59 11.43 15.91 23.24
CA ALA A 59 10.17 15.31 23.69
C ALA A 59 10.16 13.80 23.40
N MET A 60 10.66 13.39 22.24
CA MET A 60 10.79 12.00 21.85
C MET A 60 11.80 11.27 22.75
N SER A 61 12.96 11.85 23.01
CA SER A 61 13.97 11.25 23.89
C SER A 61 13.45 11.01 25.31
N LEU A 62 12.72 11.96 25.89
CA LEU A 62 12.09 11.81 27.20
C LEU A 62 11.02 10.70 27.19
N LYS A 63 10.21 10.62 26.15
CA LYS A 63 9.19 9.56 25.98
C LYS A 63 9.83 8.19 25.79
N LEU A 64 10.94 8.12 25.06
CA LEU A 64 11.71 6.90 24.79
C LEU A 64 12.35 6.33 26.06
N LEU A 65 12.80 7.17 26.99
CA LEU A 65 13.31 6.74 28.30
C LEU A 65 12.21 6.04 29.14
N SER A 66 10.95 6.45 28.96
CA SER A 66 9.79 5.85 29.66
C SER A 66 9.20 4.63 28.97
N LYS A 67 9.45 4.46 27.65
CA LYS A 67 8.90 3.37 26.84
C LYS A 67 9.92 2.86 25.80
N PRO A 68 10.91 2.09 26.22
CA PRO A 68 12.01 1.64 25.33
C PRO A 68 11.54 0.79 24.14
N LYS A 69 10.38 0.14 24.23
CA LYS A 69 9.78 -0.61 23.10
C LYS A 69 9.40 0.32 21.94
N ASP A 70 8.92 1.52 22.26
CA ASP A 70 8.57 2.52 21.24
C ASP A 70 9.80 3.11 20.55
N MET A 71 10.98 2.98 21.15
CA MET A 71 12.24 3.49 20.59
C MET A 71 12.65 2.77 19.31
N VAL A 72 12.59 1.44 19.32
CA VAL A 72 12.93 0.62 18.14
C VAL A 72 12.01 0.99 16.97
N PHE A 73 10.73 1.18 17.28
CA PHE A 73 9.74 1.60 16.32
C PHE A 73 10.05 2.97 15.71
N TYR A 74 10.22 4.02 16.49
CA TYR A 74 10.53 5.37 15.98
C TYR A 74 11.86 5.41 15.21
N ALA A 75 12.86 4.65 15.65
CA ALA A 75 14.12 4.54 14.93
C ALA A 75 13.93 3.89 13.55
N SER A 76 13.12 2.82 13.46
CA SER A 76 12.84 2.15 12.20
C SER A 76 12.02 3.02 11.24
N GLU A 77 11.02 3.77 11.72
CA GLU A 77 10.24 4.69 10.89
C GLU A 77 11.07 5.89 10.41
N THR A 78 11.95 6.40 11.26
CA THR A 78 12.88 7.48 10.85
C THR A 78 13.83 6.98 9.76
N LEU A 79 14.36 5.79 9.90
CA LEU A 79 15.26 5.17 8.92
C LEU A 79 14.50 4.80 7.63
N PHE A 80 13.27 4.33 7.74
CA PHE A 80 12.38 4.08 6.61
C PHE A 80 12.13 5.37 5.82
N THR A 81 11.75 6.46 6.51
CA THR A 81 11.55 7.77 5.88
C THR A 81 12.81 8.26 5.18
N TYR A 82 13.99 8.10 5.80
CA TYR A 82 15.26 8.45 5.19
C TYR A 82 15.52 7.63 3.91
N LYS A 83 15.33 6.32 3.95
CA LYS A 83 15.47 5.44 2.77
C LYS A 83 14.48 5.82 1.67
N MET A 84 13.25 6.15 2.03
CA MET A 84 12.23 6.62 1.09
C MET A 84 12.66 7.89 0.36
N LEU A 85 13.24 8.86 1.10
CA LEU A 85 13.74 10.11 0.53
C LEU A 85 15.01 9.89 -0.32
N ALA A 86 15.88 8.97 0.09
CA ALA A 86 17.09 8.63 -0.67
C ALA A 86 16.80 7.93 -2.00
N GLY A 87 15.62 7.31 -2.12
CA GLY A 87 15.22 6.55 -3.29
C GLY A 87 15.94 5.20 -3.43
N SER A 88 15.49 4.39 -4.36
CA SER A 88 16.18 3.19 -4.83
C SER A 88 16.67 3.43 -6.25
N ALA A 89 17.89 3.05 -6.56
CA ALA A 89 18.45 3.20 -7.91
C ALA A 89 17.76 2.27 -8.94
N GLN A 90 17.06 1.23 -8.51
CA GLN A 90 16.49 0.19 -9.38
C GLN A 90 14.96 0.16 -9.35
N ILE A 91 14.31 0.63 -8.27
CA ILE A 91 12.87 0.61 -8.10
C ILE A 91 12.36 2.05 -8.07
N GLU A 92 11.82 2.48 -9.20
CA GLU A 92 11.33 3.84 -9.39
C GLU A 92 10.03 4.07 -8.61
N GLN A 93 9.87 5.27 -8.06
CA GLN A 93 8.62 5.67 -7.46
C GLN A 93 7.66 6.16 -8.53
N LYS A 94 6.52 5.47 -8.67
CA LYS A 94 5.44 5.85 -9.58
C LYS A 94 4.08 5.70 -8.94
N ASN A 95 3.17 6.59 -9.29
CA ASN A 95 1.77 6.41 -8.95
C ASN A 95 1.16 5.28 -9.78
N ILE A 96 0.17 4.62 -9.23
CA ILE A 96 -0.51 3.48 -9.87
C ILE A 96 -1.07 3.86 -11.25
N TRP A 97 -1.66 5.04 -11.39
CA TRP A 97 -2.23 5.53 -12.66
C TRP A 97 -1.17 5.86 -13.73
N GLU A 98 0.08 6.10 -13.34
CA GLU A 98 1.18 6.30 -14.31
C GLU A 98 1.55 4.99 -14.99
N VAL A 99 1.32 3.86 -14.34
CA VAL A 99 1.67 2.52 -14.82
C VAL A 99 0.44 1.79 -15.39
N LEU A 100 -0.69 1.81 -14.67
CA LEU A 100 -1.92 1.10 -15.07
C LEU A 100 -2.87 1.95 -15.95
N GLY A 101 -2.52 3.21 -16.20
CA GLY A 101 -3.38 4.16 -16.89
C GLY A 101 -4.28 4.91 -15.94
N SER A 102 -4.74 6.10 -16.38
CA SER A 102 -5.61 6.96 -15.58
C SER A 102 -7.01 7.03 -16.19
N SER A 103 -8.02 6.80 -15.36
CA SER A 103 -9.43 7.11 -15.69
C SER A 103 -9.87 8.49 -15.18
N GLY A 104 -8.94 9.28 -14.62
CA GLY A 104 -9.22 10.59 -14.03
C GLY A 104 -9.73 10.50 -12.58
N THR A 105 -10.43 9.43 -12.21
CA THR A 105 -10.95 9.21 -10.85
C THR A 105 -10.89 7.72 -10.50
N ALA A 106 -10.62 7.41 -9.24
CA ALA A 106 -10.76 6.05 -8.70
C ALA A 106 -11.75 6.09 -7.53
N ALA A 107 -12.90 5.43 -7.67
CA ALA A 107 -13.76 5.17 -6.53
C ALA A 107 -13.22 3.98 -5.76
N ILE A 108 -12.93 4.16 -4.48
CA ILE A 108 -12.49 3.09 -3.57
C ILE A 108 -13.41 3.04 -2.35
N THR A 109 -13.59 1.85 -1.81
CA THR A 109 -14.33 1.62 -0.58
C THR A 109 -13.35 1.20 0.51
N LEU A 110 -13.38 1.88 1.63
CA LEU A 110 -12.58 1.52 2.80
C LEU A 110 -13.51 0.93 3.87
N ALA A 111 -13.06 -0.14 4.52
CA ALA A 111 -13.69 -0.66 5.71
C ALA A 111 -13.55 0.35 6.86
N GLU A 112 -14.41 0.24 7.86
CA GLU A 112 -14.23 0.98 9.10
C GLU A 112 -12.86 0.67 9.69
N MET A 113 -12.08 1.74 9.91
CA MET A 113 -10.76 1.63 10.48
C MET A 113 -10.89 1.52 12.00
N SER A 114 -10.53 0.37 12.54
CA SER A 114 -10.46 0.21 14.00
C SER A 114 -9.23 0.92 14.57
N ASP A 115 -9.31 1.30 15.86
CA ASP A 115 -8.21 1.94 16.60
C ASP A 115 -6.88 1.17 16.50
N ALA A 116 -6.94 -0.14 16.31
CA ALA A 116 -5.75 -0.99 16.13
C ALA A 116 -4.91 -0.60 14.90
N PHE A 117 -5.52 0.06 13.90
CA PHE A 117 -4.83 0.53 12.70
C PHE A 117 -4.28 1.96 12.80
N PHE A 118 -4.77 2.76 13.75
CA PHE A 118 -4.34 4.15 13.93
C PHE A 118 -3.20 4.32 14.93
N PHE A 119 -2.97 3.36 15.83
CA PHE A 119 -2.04 3.47 16.96
C PHE A 119 -0.82 2.56 16.87
N GLY A 120 -0.33 2.36 15.68
CA GLY A 120 0.91 1.64 15.48
C GLY A 120 1.80 2.33 14.46
N PRO A 121 2.86 1.66 14.05
CA PRO A 121 3.74 2.03 12.95
C PRO A 121 3.05 2.19 11.59
N VAL A 122 1.77 2.26 11.56
CA VAL A 122 0.85 1.94 10.47
C VAL A 122 0.45 3.16 9.62
N ALA A 123 1.06 4.33 9.79
CA ALA A 123 0.79 5.47 8.90
C ALA A 123 1.12 5.13 7.43
N SER A 124 2.16 4.34 7.21
CA SER A 124 2.50 3.82 5.88
C SER A 124 1.53 2.75 5.38
N TYR A 125 0.93 1.96 6.29
CA TYR A 125 -0.04 0.93 5.93
C TYR A 125 -1.32 1.52 5.30
N THR A 126 -1.78 2.67 5.77
CA THR A 126 -2.94 3.36 5.17
C THR A 126 -2.68 3.72 3.71
N ALA A 127 -1.48 4.23 3.38
CA ALA A 127 -1.10 4.52 2.00
C ALA A 127 -1.07 3.24 1.15
N ASP A 128 -0.58 2.14 1.70
CA ASP A 128 -0.48 0.85 1.01
C ASP A 128 -1.88 0.27 0.73
N ILE A 129 -2.80 0.32 1.69
CA ILE A 129 -4.21 -0.09 1.49
C ILE A 129 -4.89 0.77 0.43
N ILE A 130 -4.73 2.09 0.47
CA ILE A 130 -5.26 2.98 -0.58
C ILE A 130 -4.68 2.58 -1.94
N GLY A 131 -3.39 2.31 -2.01
CA GLY A 131 -2.72 1.86 -3.22
C GLY A 131 -3.31 0.54 -3.76
N LEU A 132 -3.49 -0.46 -2.91
CA LEU A 132 -4.10 -1.74 -3.27
C LEU A 132 -5.56 -1.57 -3.74
N CYS A 133 -6.35 -0.74 -3.06
CA CYS A 133 -7.72 -0.42 -3.48
C CYS A 133 -7.74 0.28 -4.84
N GLN A 134 -6.78 1.17 -5.13
CA GLN A 134 -6.65 1.82 -6.43
C GLN A 134 -6.26 0.82 -7.52
N ILE A 135 -5.36 -0.12 -7.25
CA ILE A 135 -5.07 -1.23 -8.18
C ILE A 135 -6.35 -1.99 -8.50
N CYS A 136 -7.11 -2.44 -7.50
CA CYS A 136 -8.39 -3.13 -7.69
C CYS A 136 -9.38 -2.31 -8.52
N SER A 137 -9.54 -1.03 -8.21
CA SER A 137 -10.43 -0.13 -8.95
C SER A 137 -10.05 -0.01 -10.42
N GLN A 138 -8.75 -0.07 -10.72
CA GLN A 138 -8.22 0.13 -12.08
C GLN A 138 -8.29 -1.15 -12.91
N ILE A 139 -7.81 -2.29 -12.37
CA ILE A 139 -7.76 -3.55 -13.12
C ILE A 139 -9.03 -4.40 -12.98
N LYS A 140 -9.91 -4.11 -11.99
CA LYS A 140 -11.16 -4.83 -11.70
C LYS A 140 -10.95 -6.34 -11.64
N PRO A 141 -10.08 -6.83 -10.75
CA PRO A 141 -9.67 -8.23 -10.73
C PRO A 141 -10.82 -9.15 -10.39
N MET A 142 -10.96 -10.23 -11.14
CA MET A 142 -11.92 -11.28 -10.89
C MET A 142 -11.36 -12.35 -9.95
N SER A 143 -10.04 -12.51 -9.94
CA SER A 143 -9.33 -13.49 -9.13
C SER A 143 -8.13 -12.79 -8.44
N ILE A 144 -8.13 -12.82 -7.12
CA ILE A 144 -7.10 -12.22 -6.28
C ILE A 144 -6.50 -13.29 -5.39
N PHE A 145 -5.18 -13.33 -5.29
CA PHE A 145 -4.48 -14.20 -4.35
C PHE A 145 -3.63 -13.37 -3.37
N GLU A 146 -3.76 -13.61 -2.09
CA GLU A 146 -3.00 -12.99 -1.01
C GLU A 146 -2.23 -14.06 -0.23
N ILE A 147 -0.97 -13.78 0.08
CA ILE A 147 -0.18 -14.53 1.07
C ILE A 147 -0.01 -13.63 2.31
N GLY A 148 -0.48 -14.11 3.46
CA GLY A 148 -0.52 -13.37 4.73
C GLY A 148 -1.89 -12.79 5.03
N THR A 149 -2.75 -13.57 5.68
CA THR A 149 -4.11 -13.15 6.05
C THR A 149 -4.14 -12.31 7.31
N LEU A 150 -3.36 -12.71 8.32
CA LEU A 150 -3.35 -12.14 9.66
C LEU A 150 -4.80 -12.00 10.20
N ARG A 151 -5.35 -10.79 10.27
CA ARG A 151 -6.73 -10.50 10.68
C ARG A 151 -7.71 -10.30 9.50
N GLY A 152 -7.24 -10.49 8.28
CA GLY A 152 -8.04 -10.40 7.06
C GLY A 152 -8.37 -8.98 6.61
N TYR A 153 -7.60 -7.96 7.07
CA TYR A 153 -7.87 -6.57 6.73
C TYR A 153 -7.67 -6.29 5.24
N THR A 154 -6.58 -6.80 4.66
CA THR A 154 -6.29 -6.61 3.23
C THR A 154 -7.25 -7.42 2.37
N ALA A 155 -7.50 -8.70 2.71
CA ALA A 155 -8.50 -9.52 2.03
C ALA A 155 -9.89 -8.85 2.02
N TYR A 156 -10.27 -8.21 3.13
CA TYR A 156 -11.52 -7.46 3.21
C TYR A 156 -11.56 -6.29 2.22
N HIS A 157 -10.48 -5.49 2.15
CA HIS A 157 -10.38 -4.39 1.20
C HIS A 157 -10.36 -4.87 -0.27
N PHE A 158 -9.72 -5.98 -0.57
CA PHE A 158 -9.81 -6.61 -1.88
C PHE A 158 -11.25 -6.99 -2.23
N ALA A 159 -11.96 -7.62 -1.32
CA ALA A 159 -13.35 -8.00 -1.52
C ALA A 159 -14.29 -6.79 -1.72
N LEU A 160 -14.05 -5.68 -0.99
CA LEU A 160 -14.83 -4.44 -1.13
C LEU A 160 -14.58 -3.73 -2.47
N ASN A 161 -13.37 -3.81 -3.01
CA ASN A 161 -12.94 -3.03 -4.18
C ASN A 161 -12.86 -3.83 -5.49
N SER A 162 -13.21 -5.10 -5.46
CA SER A 162 -13.26 -5.96 -6.64
C SER A 162 -14.72 -6.19 -7.11
N PRO A 163 -14.93 -6.64 -8.36
CA PRO A 163 -16.27 -6.95 -8.89
C PRO A 163 -17.09 -7.88 -8.00
N ALA A 164 -18.42 -7.80 -8.08
CA ALA A 164 -19.32 -8.56 -7.18
C ALA A 164 -19.10 -10.06 -7.18
N ASN A 165 -18.73 -10.64 -8.32
CA ASN A 165 -18.49 -12.06 -8.53
C ASN A 165 -17.01 -12.45 -8.49
N SER A 166 -16.12 -11.57 -8.00
CA SER A 166 -14.71 -11.87 -7.82
C SER A 166 -14.48 -12.87 -6.69
N LYS A 167 -13.31 -13.50 -6.71
CA LYS A 167 -12.82 -14.37 -5.63
C LYS A 167 -11.50 -13.84 -5.08
N VAL A 168 -11.41 -13.81 -3.76
CA VAL A 168 -10.20 -13.51 -3.02
C VAL A 168 -9.75 -14.79 -2.31
N TYR A 169 -8.60 -15.30 -2.66
CA TYR A 169 -7.94 -16.41 -1.98
C TYR A 169 -6.91 -15.83 -1.03
N SER A 170 -7.00 -16.14 0.25
CA SER A 170 -6.07 -15.62 1.27
C SER A 170 -5.42 -16.78 2.00
N LEU A 171 -4.12 -16.96 1.78
CA LEU A 171 -3.31 -18.05 2.33
C LEU A 171 -2.57 -17.58 3.57
N ASP A 172 -2.73 -18.32 4.66
CA ASP A 172 -1.97 -18.11 5.87
C ASP A 172 -1.47 -19.42 6.47
N LEU A 173 -0.50 -19.32 7.36
CA LEU A 173 0.00 -20.46 8.12
C LEU A 173 -1.12 -20.99 9.05
N PRO A 174 -1.34 -22.33 9.14
CA PRO A 174 -2.30 -22.87 10.11
C PRO A 174 -2.04 -22.38 11.53
N ARG A 175 -3.08 -22.02 12.27
CA ARG A 175 -2.97 -21.44 13.61
C ARG A 175 -2.24 -22.31 14.62
N ASP A 176 -2.21 -23.61 14.43
CA ASP A 176 -1.50 -24.58 15.26
C ASP A 176 -0.07 -24.86 14.79
N GLN A 177 0.29 -24.38 13.60
CA GLN A 177 1.62 -24.56 13.04
C GLN A 177 2.58 -23.45 13.48
N ARG A 178 3.66 -23.81 14.17
CA ARG A 178 4.72 -22.90 14.64
C ARG A 178 5.99 -22.99 13.81
N ARG A 179 6.15 -24.06 13.05
CA ARG A 179 7.35 -24.30 12.26
C ARG A 179 7.10 -23.97 10.81
N THR A 180 8.04 -23.28 10.23
CA THR A 180 8.09 -22.89 8.83
C THR A 180 9.13 -23.68 8.07
N THR A 181 8.94 -23.89 6.79
CA THR A 181 9.85 -24.67 5.93
C THR A 181 11.15 -23.90 5.66
N LEU A 182 11.04 -22.60 5.41
CA LEU A 182 12.19 -21.72 5.20
C LEU A 182 12.47 -20.89 6.45
N ARG A 183 13.62 -20.23 6.47
CA ARG A 183 13.98 -19.31 7.56
C ARG A 183 13.03 -18.12 7.60
N THR A 184 12.68 -17.71 8.79
CA THR A 184 11.87 -16.52 9.08
C THR A 184 12.74 -15.42 9.71
N THR A 185 12.22 -14.20 9.75
CA THR A 185 12.80 -13.11 10.52
C THR A 185 12.25 -13.10 11.94
N LEU A 186 12.89 -12.37 12.85
CA LEU A 186 12.36 -12.18 14.22
C LEU A 186 10.97 -11.53 14.22
N MET A 187 10.68 -10.71 13.22
CA MET A 187 9.37 -10.09 13.06
C MET A 187 8.33 -11.14 12.67
N ASP A 188 8.67 -12.04 11.75
CA ASP A 188 7.78 -13.15 11.36
C ASP A 188 7.48 -14.06 12.55
N GLU A 189 8.49 -14.40 13.35
CA GLU A 189 8.31 -15.21 14.56
C GLU A 189 7.36 -14.54 15.56
N TRP A 190 7.45 -13.22 15.69
CA TRP A 190 6.52 -12.46 16.53
C TRP A 190 5.10 -12.51 15.96
N HIS A 191 4.91 -12.29 14.67
CA HIS A 191 3.60 -12.38 14.01
C HIS A 191 3.00 -13.78 14.08
N ILE A 192 3.79 -14.83 13.86
CA ILE A 192 3.37 -16.23 14.02
C ILE A 192 2.85 -16.48 15.44
N ASN A 193 3.50 -15.95 16.46
CA ASN A 193 3.07 -16.11 17.85
C ASN A 193 1.80 -15.30 18.16
N GLU A 194 1.63 -14.10 17.61
CA GLU A 194 0.47 -13.24 17.84
C GLU A 194 -0.76 -13.68 17.02
N SER A 195 -0.58 -14.11 15.76
CA SER A 195 -1.68 -14.55 14.88
C SER A 195 -2.34 -15.84 15.34
N HIS A 196 -1.69 -16.60 16.22
CA HIS A 196 -2.25 -17.80 16.83
C HIS A 196 -3.22 -17.52 17.98
N GLN A 197 -3.42 -16.25 18.35
CA GLN A 197 -4.51 -15.90 19.25
C GLN A 197 -5.84 -16.08 18.52
N ASP A 198 -6.82 -16.63 19.22
CA ASP A 198 -8.15 -16.80 18.68
C ASP A 198 -8.77 -15.41 18.42
N HIS A 199 -9.00 -15.08 17.16
CA HIS A 199 -9.60 -13.83 16.76
C HIS A 199 -10.58 -14.06 15.61
N GLN A 200 -11.59 -13.24 15.56
CA GLN A 200 -12.51 -13.16 14.45
C GLN A 200 -11.86 -12.36 13.31
N TYR A 201 -12.03 -12.83 12.06
CA TYR A 201 -11.58 -12.06 10.92
C TYR A 201 -12.48 -10.83 10.70
N LEU A 202 -11.88 -9.73 10.24
CA LEU A 202 -12.59 -8.46 10.09
C LEU A 202 -13.67 -8.48 9.00
N PHE A 203 -13.61 -9.42 8.08
CA PHE A 203 -14.61 -9.60 7.03
C PHE A 203 -15.76 -10.55 7.41
N GLU A 204 -15.68 -11.25 8.54
CA GLU A 204 -16.73 -12.14 8.99
C GLU A 204 -18.04 -11.39 9.27
N ASN A 205 -19.17 -11.99 8.89
CA ASN A 205 -20.50 -11.41 8.98
C ASN A 205 -20.68 -10.12 8.15
N THR A 206 -19.84 -9.89 7.14
CA THR A 206 -19.97 -8.78 6.19
C THR A 206 -20.57 -9.24 4.86
N PRO A 207 -21.17 -8.34 4.06
CA PRO A 207 -21.75 -8.70 2.76
C PRO A 207 -20.75 -9.27 1.76
N VAL A 208 -19.45 -9.08 1.96
CA VAL A 208 -18.40 -9.54 1.03
C VAL A 208 -17.65 -10.78 1.52
N GLU A 209 -17.98 -11.31 2.68
CA GLU A 209 -17.37 -12.52 3.24
C GLU A 209 -17.38 -13.68 2.24
N GLN A 210 -18.48 -13.87 1.54
CA GLN A 210 -18.64 -14.93 0.55
C GLN A 210 -17.67 -14.89 -0.63
N LYS A 211 -16.97 -13.78 -0.85
CA LYS A 211 -15.92 -13.64 -1.86
C LYS A 211 -14.59 -14.20 -1.37
N ILE A 212 -14.38 -14.30 -0.05
CA ILE A 212 -13.09 -14.58 0.58
C ILE A 212 -12.99 -16.07 0.88
N ASN A 213 -11.96 -16.71 0.36
CA ASN A 213 -11.64 -18.11 0.54
C ASN A 213 -10.35 -18.23 1.32
N LEU A 214 -10.46 -18.60 2.59
CA LEU A 214 -9.30 -18.85 3.44
C LEU A 214 -8.63 -20.16 3.05
N LEU A 215 -7.33 -20.10 2.85
CA LEU A 215 -6.47 -21.24 2.58
C LEU A 215 -5.42 -21.33 3.70
N TYR A 216 -5.05 -22.55 4.05
CA TYR A 216 -4.09 -22.77 5.12
C TYR A 216 -2.93 -23.63 4.63
N GLY A 217 -1.70 -23.14 4.87
CA GLY A 217 -0.48 -23.82 4.52
C GLY A 217 0.75 -22.92 4.60
N ASP A 218 1.91 -23.53 4.63
CA ASP A 218 3.17 -22.80 4.47
C ASP A 218 3.35 -22.47 2.98
N SER A 219 3.49 -21.19 2.63
CA SER A 219 3.59 -20.74 1.23
C SER A 219 4.79 -21.34 0.49
N ALA A 220 5.85 -21.73 1.21
CA ALA A 220 7.00 -22.41 0.62
C ALA A 220 6.69 -23.83 0.10
N THR A 221 5.63 -24.46 0.59
CA THR A 221 5.25 -25.85 0.24
C THR A 221 3.80 -25.98 -0.22
N PHE A 222 3.05 -24.89 -0.24
CA PHE A 222 1.67 -24.87 -0.72
C PHE A 222 1.60 -25.21 -2.21
N ASP A 223 0.61 -26.00 -2.61
CA ASP A 223 0.38 -26.33 -4.02
C ASP A 223 -0.36 -25.16 -4.72
N PHE A 224 0.39 -24.35 -5.45
CA PHE A 224 -0.15 -23.26 -6.25
C PHE A 224 -0.66 -23.71 -7.64
N SER A 225 -0.48 -24.96 -8.02
CA SER A 225 -0.83 -25.44 -9.38
C SER A 225 -2.29 -25.18 -9.79
N PRO A 226 -3.30 -25.23 -8.89
CA PRO A 226 -4.68 -24.87 -9.26
C PRO A 226 -4.89 -23.41 -9.65
N PHE A 227 -3.92 -22.54 -9.36
CA PHE A 227 -4.00 -21.09 -9.58
C PHE A 227 -3.13 -20.61 -10.74
N PHE A 228 -2.38 -21.50 -11.41
CA PHE A 228 -1.46 -21.10 -12.49
C PHE A 228 -2.23 -20.39 -13.61
N GLU A 229 -1.70 -19.22 -14.01
CA GLU A 229 -2.23 -18.36 -15.07
C GLU A 229 -3.70 -17.91 -14.87
N THR A 230 -4.21 -17.89 -13.62
CA THR A 230 -5.61 -17.54 -13.33
C THR A 230 -5.77 -16.32 -12.44
N ILE A 231 -4.69 -15.77 -11.91
CA ILE A 231 -4.74 -14.69 -10.92
C ILE A 231 -4.50 -13.34 -11.59
N ASP A 232 -5.44 -12.40 -11.41
CA ASP A 232 -5.36 -11.03 -11.91
C ASP A 232 -4.53 -10.11 -11.00
N LEU A 233 -4.61 -10.33 -9.68
CA LEU A 233 -3.86 -9.59 -8.66
C LEU A 233 -3.29 -10.57 -7.64
N PHE A 234 -1.97 -10.57 -7.49
CA PHE A 234 -1.28 -11.37 -6.49
C PHE A 234 -0.60 -10.44 -5.48
N PHE A 235 -0.91 -10.58 -4.20
CA PHE A 235 -0.36 -9.77 -3.12
C PHE A 235 0.48 -10.64 -2.17
N ILE A 236 1.70 -10.20 -1.90
CA ILE A 236 2.68 -10.90 -1.07
C ILE A 236 2.94 -10.06 0.19
N ASP A 237 2.41 -10.52 1.31
CA ASP A 237 2.54 -9.92 2.64
C ASP A 237 2.67 -11.01 3.74
N GLY A 238 3.37 -12.08 3.40
CA GLY A 238 3.63 -13.20 4.30
C GLY A 238 4.94 -13.01 5.07
N ALA A 239 5.78 -14.05 5.09
CA ALA A 239 7.09 -13.98 5.74
C ALA A 239 8.08 -13.09 4.97
N HIS A 240 8.89 -12.31 5.69
CA HIS A 240 9.71 -11.22 5.17
C HIS A 240 11.18 -11.61 4.93
N SER A 241 11.54 -12.87 5.12
CA SER A 241 12.89 -13.33 4.77
C SER A 241 13.09 -13.32 3.27
N TYR A 242 14.34 -13.14 2.81
CA TYR A 242 14.66 -13.18 1.38
C TYR A 242 14.19 -14.49 0.73
N GLU A 243 14.35 -15.61 1.41
CA GLU A 243 14.00 -16.94 0.92
C GLU A 243 12.49 -17.08 0.68
N TYR A 244 11.66 -16.61 1.63
CA TYR A 244 10.21 -16.63 1.49
C TYR A 244 9.74 -15.68 0.39
N VAL A 245 10.15 -14.41 0.43
CA VAL A 245 9.74 -13.42 -0.58
C VAL A 245 10.13 -13.89 -1.99
N ARG A 246 11.30 -14.51 -2.14
CA ARG A 246 11.72 -15.07 -3.42
C ARG A 246 10.86 -16.25 -3.86
N SER A 247 10.55 -17.18 -2.96
CA SER A 247 9.66 -18.32 -3.24
C SER A 247 8.27 -17.84 -3.66
N ASP A 248 7.69 -16.93 -2.88
CA ASP A 248 6.35 -16.40 -3.11
C ASP A 248 6.28 -15.61 -4.41
N THR A 249 7.31 -14.81 -4.72
CA THR A 249 7.41 -14.10 -6.00
C THR A 249 7.46 -15.05 -7.19
N LEU A 250 8.23 -16.14 -7.11
CA LEU A 250 8.31 -17.15 -8.18
C LEU A 250 6.98 -17.88 -8.37
N ASN A 251 6.24 -18.14 -7.29
CA ASN A 251 4.90 -18.73 -7.36
C ASN A 251 3.87 -17.73 -7.92
N ALA A 252 3.93 -16.47 -7.51
CA ALA A 252 3.09 -15.40 -8.05
C ALA A 252 3.27 -15.26 -9.57
N LEU A 253 4.52 -15.31 -10.07
CA LEU A 253 4.82 -15.27 -11.50
C LEU A 253 4.21 -16.44 -12.29
N LYS A 254 4.04 -17.62 -11.67
CA LYS A 254 3.36 -18.76 -12.31
C LYS A 254 1.84 -18.62 -12.26
N CYS A 255 1.32 -18.02 -11.19
CA CYS A 255 -0.13 -17.87 -10.99
C CYS A 255 -0.71 -16.72 -11.82
N CYS A 256 0.08 -15.69 -12.09
CA CYS A 256 -0.31 -14.53 -12.86
C CYS A 256 -0.19 -14.78 -14.37
N HIS A 257 -1.03 -14.10 -15.13
CA HIS A 257 -0.97 -14.05 -16.60
C HIS A 257 -0.57 -12.65 -17.07
N LYS A 258 -0.37 -12.48 -18.37
CA LYS A 258 -0.04 -11.17 -18.95
C LYS A 258 -1.10 -10.13 -18.62
N GLY A 259 -0.69 -9.01 -18.06
CA GLY A 259 -1.55 -7.90 -17.62
C GLY A 259 -2.00 -7.99 -16.17
N SER A 260 -1.71 -9.09 -15.48
CA SER A 260 -1.91 -9.21 -14.03
C SER A 260 -0.98 -8.26 -13.27
N VAL A 261 -1.32 -7.96 -12.04
CA VAL A 261 -0.48 -7.18 -11.12
C VAL A 261 0.04 -8.07 -10.01
N ILE A 262 1.34 -7.99 -9.73
CA ILE A 262 1.93 -8.53 -8.51
C ILE A 262 2.31 -7.35 -7.62
N ALA A 263 1.94 -7.42 -6.35
CA ALA A 263 2.24 -6.40 -5.34
C ALA A 263 2.90 -7.03 -4.11
N TRP A 264 3.80 -6.29 -3.49
CA TRP A 264 4.53 -6.68 -2.28
C TRP A 264 4.41 -5.59 -1.22
N HIS A 265 4.23 -6.02 0.02
CA HIS A 265 4.30 -5.13 1.16
C HIS A 265 5.74 -4.97 1.67
N ASP A 266 5.95 -4.02 2.56
CA ASP A 266 7.19 -3.80 3.35
C ASP A 266 8.48 -3.52 2.56
N PHE A 267 8.38 -3.09 1.30
CA PHE A 267 9.54 -2.62 0.57
C PHE A 267 10.16 -1.38 1.25
N GLY A 268 11.45 -1.45 1.53
CA GLY A 268 12.21 -0.36 2.16
C GLY A 268 12.15 -0.33 3.68
N ARG A 269 11.30 -1.15 4.34
CA ARG A 269 11.20 -1.17 5.79
C ARG A 269 12.42 -1.79 6.45
N THR A 270 12.78 -1.22 7.59
CA THR A 270 13.86 -1.71 8.45
C THR A 270 13.39 -2.91 9.27
N GLY A 271 14.24 -3.91 9.41
CA GLY A 271 13.90 -5.14 10.12
C GLY A 271 13.40 -6.27 9.21
N VAL A 272 12.88 -5.93 8.03
CA VAL A 272 12.38 -6.86 7.01
C VAL A 272 13.15 -6.69 5.68
N ASN A 273 14.46 -6.51 5.78
CA ASN A 273 15.35 -6.22 4.64
C ASN A 273 15.34 -7.31 3.54
N GLY A 274 14.82 -8.52 3.84
CA GLY A 274 14.67 -9.60 2.88
C GLY A 274 13.81 -9.21 1.70
N VAL A 275 12.71 -8.45 1.95
CA VAL A 275 11.82 -7.93 0.92
C VAL A 275 12.59 -7.03 -0.06
N SER A 276 13.24 -5.99 0.45
CA SER A 276 13.99 -5.04 -0.39
C SER A 276 15.09 -5.75 -1.19
N LYS A 277 15.85 -6.62 -0.55
CA LYS A 277 16.92 -7.37 -1.21
C LYS A 277 16.39 -8.22 -2.38
N CYS A 278 15.28 -8.91 -2.15
CA CYS A 278 14.65 -9.74 -3.17
C CYS A 278 14.14 -8.90 -4.35
N LEU A 279 13.39 -7.83 -4.06
CA LEU A 279 12.82 -6.99 -5.11
C LEU A 279 13.87 -6.24 -5.92
N GLU A 280 14.95 -5.79 -5.30
CA GLU A 280 16.10 -5.18 -6.01
C GLU A 280 16.80 -6.19 -6.97
N GLU A 281 16.81 -7.47 -6.62
CA GLU A 281 17.29 -8.52 -7.54
C GLU A 281 16.33 -8.72 -8.71
N PHE A 282 15.02 -8.86 -8.44
CA PHE A 282 14.01 -9.00 -9.49
C PHE A 282 13.89 -7.76 -10.39
N ALA A 283 14.12 -6.56 -9.87
CA ALA A 283 14.09 -5.31 -10.62
C ALA A 283 15.17 -5.23 -11.73
N ARG A 284 16.15 -6.13 -11.74
CA ARG A 284 17.10 -6.26 -12.85
C ARG A 284 16.48 -6.86 -14.12
N GLN A 285 15.36 -7.56 -13.98
CA GLN A 285 14.68 -8.28 -15.06
C GLN A 285 13.24 -7.79 -15.28
N TYR A 286 12.62 -7.22 -14.24
CA TYR A 286 11.23 -6.79 -14.23
C TYR A 286 11.11 -5.30 -13.89
N SER A 287 10.15 -4.62 -14.48
CA SER A 287 9.84 -3.23 -14.15
C SER A 287 9.01 -3.19 -12.86
N ILE A 288 9.69 -3.10 -11.72
CA ILE A 288 9.07 -2.98 -10.40
C ILE A 288 9.02 -1.50 -10.01
N TYR A 289 7.89 -1.06 -9.49
CA TYR A 289 7.65 0.30 -9.01
C TYR A 289 7.28 0.28 -7.54
N ARG A 290 7.41 1.40 -6.86
CA ARG A 290 6.89 1.61 -5.50
C ARG A 290 5.94 2.79 -5.48
N ILE A 291 4.93 2.76 -4.60
CA ILE A 291 4.02 3.88 -4.45
C ILE A 291 4.66 5.04 -3.65
N PRO A 292 4.23 6.29 -3.88
CA PRO A 292 4.60 7.41 -3.02
C PRO A 292 4.02 7.25 -1.60
N GLY A 293 4.85 7.50 -0.59
CA GLY A 293 4.39 7.59 0.80
C GLY A 293 4.03 6.27 1.49
N GLY A 294 4.26 5.12 0.83
CA GLY A 294 4.01 3.79 1.37
C GLY A 294 5.17 2.83 1.19
N SER A 295 4.99 1.61 1.66
CA SER A 295 5.93 0.50 1.51
C SER A 295 5.50 -0.50 0.43
N LEU A 296 4.41 -0.23 -0.28
CA LEU A 296 3.91 -1.07 -1.35
C LEU A 296 4.80 -0.95 -2.58
N ALA A 297 5.31 -2.09 -3.04
CA ALA A 297 5.90 -2.23 -4.37
C ALA A 297 4.94 -3.00 -5.29
N TYR A 298 5.02 -2.79 -6.59
CA TYR A 298 4.15 -3.47 -7.55
C TYR A 298 4.77 -3.54 -8.94
N MET A 299 4.31 -4.50 -9.73
CA MET A 299 4.63 -4.61 -11.16
C MET A 299 3.43 -5.11 -11.96
N VAL A 300 3.46 -4.91 -13.27
CA VAL A 300 2.56 -5.55 -14.24
C VAL A 300 3.31 -6.68 -14.94
N VAL A 301 2.70 -7.86 -15.00
CA VAL A 301 3.24 -9.06 -15.64
C VAL A 301 3.13 -9.00 -17.16
#